data_2fe050094c7a4be090cf5c07bd7c8479
#
_entry.id   2fe050094c7a4be090cf5c07bd7c8479
#
_cell.length_a   1.000
_cell.length_b   1.000
_cell.length_c   1.000
_cell.angle_alpha   90.00
_cell.angle_beta   90.00
_cell.angle_gamma   90.00
#
_symmetry.space_group_name_H-M   'P 1'
#
loop_
_entity.id
_entity.type
_entity.pdbx_description
1 polymer ?
#
loop_
_entity_poly.entity_id
_entity_poly.type
_entity_poly.pdbx_seq_one_letter_code
_entity_poly.pdbx_strand_id
1 'polypeptide(L)'
;LLARKKSIVLPAPGGDRIGLRPVQTHLSALEKLGARIDLNENGFYQMQTSGLKGTQIYLDEASVMATENAVMAAVTAQGKTNIYNAACEPHVQGLCHFLKLLGANIEGIGSNLLVIEGVSGLSGGEYTIQPDHTEVGSFIGLAAVTGSELRIRNAGVQYLRMTQLMFEKLGVEIQV
;
A
#
# COMPACT_ATOMS: atom_id res chain seq x y z
N LEU A 1 -12.35 -4.94 3.57
CA LEU A 1 -13.56 -5.35 4.31
C LEU A 1 -14.80 -4.63 3.80
N LEU A 2 -14.82 -3.27 3.74
CA LEU A 2 -15.99 -2.47 3.38
C LEU A 2 -16.54 -2.81 1.99
N ALA A 3 -15.67 -2.94 0.97
CA ALA A 3 -16.06 -3.33 -0.38
C ALA A 3 -16.84 -4.67 -0.44
N ARG A 4 -16.52 -5.59 0.47
CA ARG A 4 -17.13 -6.93 0.51
C ARG A 4 -18.34 -7.02 1.46
N LYS A 5 -18.24 -6.39 2.63
CA LYS A 5 -19.27 -6.51 3.69
C LYS A 5 -20.28 -5.37 3.70
N LYS A 6 -19.99 -4.27 3.00
CA LYS A 6 -20.81 -3.05 2.89
C LYS A 6 -21.03 -2.29 4.20
N SER A 7 -20.76 -2.89 5.34
CA SER A 7 -20.80 -2.27 6.65
C SER A 7 -19.73 -2.87 7.55
N ILE A 8 -19.00 -2.01 8.25
CA ILE A 8 -18.00 -2.39 9.26
C ILE A 8 -17.96 -1.38 10.39
N VAL A 9 -17.54 -1.84 11.55
CA VAL A 9 -17.24 -1.01 12.71
C VAL A 9 -15.81 -1.35 13.14
N LEU A 10 -14.96 -0.34 13.22
CA LEU A 10 -13.54 -0.49 13.61
C LEU A 10 -13.20 0.47 14.74
N PRO A 11 -12.43 0.06 15.74
CA PRO A 11 -11.87 1.00 16.71
C PRO A 11 -10.89 1.96 16.01
N ALA A 12 -10.65 3.09 16.64
CA ALA A 12 -9.53 3.94 16.23
C ALA A 12 -8.22 3.13 16.25
N PRO A 13 -7.28 3.38 15.30
CA PRO A 13 -6.03 2.65 15.26
C PRO A 13 -5.25 2.78 16.56
N GLY A 14 -4.77 1.63 17.06
CA GLY A 14 -3.80 1.58 18.14
C GLY A 14 -2.37 1.67 17.59
N GLY A 15 -1.42 1.35 18.44
CA GLY A 15 0.01 1.26 18.13
C GLY A 15 0.87 2.09 19.08
N ASP A 16 2.16 2.17 18.79
CA ASP A 16 3.12 2.92 19.59
C ASP A 16 2.80 4.42 19.61
N ARG A 17 2.98 5.06 20.76
CA ARG A 17 2.75 6.50 20.94
C ARG A 17 3.98 7.32 20.53
N ILE A 18 4.42 7.16 19.27
CA ILE A 18 5.59 7.83 18.71
C ILE A 18 5.24 9.09 17.90
N GLY A 19 3.97 9.49 17.87
CA GLY A 19 3.48 10.65 17.15
C GLY A 19 2.03 10.52 16.73
N LEU A 20 1.53 11.54 16.04
CA LEU A 20 0.21 11.50 15.42
C LEU A 20 0.23 10.51 14.23
N ARG A 21 -0.78 9.64 14.19
CA ARG A 21 -1.00 8.72 13.08
C ARG A 21 -2.33 9.06 12.41
N PRO A 22 -2.36 10.08 11.56
CA PRO A 22 -3.58 10.48 10.89
C PRO A 22 -4.05 9.34 9.96
N VAL A 23 -5.33 9.03 10.02
CA VAL A 23 -5.98 8.07 9.11
C VAL A 23 -6.82 8.76 8.06
N GLN A 24 -6.74 10.09 8.02
CA GLN A 24 -7.63 10.91 7.19
C GLN A 24 -7.50 10.59 5.71
N THR A 25 -6.30 10.37 5.19
CA THR A 25 -6.07 9.99 3.79
C THR A 25 -6.77 8.68 3.43
N HIS A 26 -6.78 7.69 4.35
CA HIS A 26 -7.53 6.44 4.16
C HIS A 26 -9.04 6.67 4.11
N LEU A 27 -9.56 7.45 5.07
CA LEU A 27 -10.98 7.72 5.18
C LEU A 27 -11.48 8.50 3.97
N SER A 28 -10.77 9.57 3.58
CA SER A 28 -11.09 10.40 2.41
C SER A 28 -11.14 9.58 1.13
N ALA A 29 -10.20 8.65 0.93
CA ALA A 29 -10.21 7.77 -0.24
C ALA A 29 -11.46 6.87 -0.28
N LEU A 30 -11.87 6.30 0.86
CA LEU A 30 -13.07 5.47 0.97
C LEU A 30 -14.36 6.31 0.79
N GLU A 31 -14.40 7.52 1.34
CA GLU A 31 -15.53 8.45 1.17
C GLU A 31 -15.70 8.85 -0.29
N LYS A 32 -14.60 9.11 -1.01
CA LYS A 32 -14.62 9.38 -2.46
C LYS A 32 -15.20 8.22 -3.26
N LEU A 33 -14.94 6.98 -2.84
CA LEU A 33 -15.53 5.79 -3.44
C LEU A 33 -17.01 5.58 -3.05
N GLY A 34 -17.59 6.42 -2.19
CA GLY A 34 -18.99 6.37 -1.80
C GLY A 34 -19.26 5.66 -0.47
N ALA A 35 -18.26 5.58 0.40
CA ALA A 35 -18.47 5.18 1.79
C ALA A 35 -19.00 6.36 2.61
N ARG A 36 -19.92 6.08 3.51
CA ARG A 36 -20.26 6.95 4.63
C ARG A 36 -19.47 6.51 5.85
N ILE A 37 -18.78 7.46 6.48
CA ILE A 37 -17.90 7.18 7.63
C ILE A 37 -18.28 8.14 8.76
N ASP A 38 -18.67 7.60 9.89
CA ASP A 38 -19.00 8.34 11.10
C ASP A 38 -18.10 7.84 12.24
N LEU A 39 -17.57 8.77 13.05
CA LEU A 39 -16.86 8.44 14.29
C LEU A 39 -17.86 8.57 15.45
N ASN A 40 -18.13 7.47 16.14
CA ASN A 40 -19.06 7.49 17.26
C ASN A 40 -18.40 8.00 18.56
N GLU A 41 -19.22 8.25 19.59
CA GLU A 41 -18.77 8.78 20.90
C GLU A 41 -17.78 7.85 21.62
N ASN A 42 -17.77 6.56 21.29
CA ASN A 42 -16.86 5.56 21.86
C ASN A 42 -15.53 5.45 21.09
N GLY A 43 -15.28 6.31 20.08
CA GLY A 43 -14.06 6.30 19.29
C GLY A 43 -14.00 5.19 18.23
N PHE A 44 -15.15 4.66 17.80
CA PHE A 44 -15.22 3.68 16.72
C PHE A 44 -15.66 4.33 15.41
N TYR A 45 -14.97 4.01 14.32
CA TYR A 45 -15.39 4.33 12.97
C TYR A 45 -16.50 3.38 12.54
N GLN A 46 -17.65 3.93 12.22
CA GLN A 46 -18.76 3.22 11.59
C GLN A 46 -18.75 3.54 10.11
N MET A 47 -18.56 2.52 9.26
CA MET A 47 -18.44 2.69 7.83
C MET A 47 -19.50 1.90 7.11
N GLN A 48 -20.19 2.53 6.16
CA GLN A 48 -21.26 1.92 5.39
C GLN A 48 -21.20 2.35 3.93
N THR A 49 -21.64 1.47 3.02
CA THR A 49 -21.83 1.77 1.61
C THR A 49 -22.95 0.93 1.01
N SER A 50 -23.67 1.47 0.05
CA SER A 50 -24.59 0.69 -0.81
C SER A 50 -23.87 -0.05 -1.93
N GLY A 51 -22.61 0.30 -2.17
CA GLY A 51 -21.70 -0.19 -3.21
C GLY A 51 -20.70 0.88 -3.56
N LEU A 52 -19.43 0.52 -3.62
CA LEU A 52 -18.36 1.45 -4.00
C LEU A 52 -18.45 1.76 -5.49
N LYS A 53 -18.16 3.02 -5.85
CA LYS A 53 -18.18 3.52 -7.23
C LYS A 53 -16.84 4.14 -7.59
N GLY A 54 -16.38 3.84 -8.78
CA GLY A 54 -15.17 4.41 -9.35
C GLY A 54 -15.25 5.92 -9.45
N THR A 55 -14.12 6.59 -9.17
CA THR A 55 -14.03 8.04 -9.10
C THR A 55 -12.59 8.52 -9.24
N GLN A 56 -12.37 9.82 -9.20
CA GLN A 56 -11.04 10.40 -9.06
C GLN A 56 -10.71 10.61 -7.58
N ILE A 57 -9.60 10.03 -7.15
CA ILE A 57 -9.07 10.14 -5.78
C ILE A 57 -7.74 10.90 -5.86
N TYR A 58 -7.62 11.97 -5.09
CA TYR A 58 -6.38 12.69 -4.88
C TYR A 58 -5.94 12.44 -3.45
N LEU A 59 -4.84 11.67 -3.28
CA LEU A 59 -4.27 11.46 -1.95
C LEU A 59 -3.49 12.71 -1.55
N ASP A 60 -3.78 13.28 -0.40
CA ASP A 60 -3.11 14.45 0.15
C ASP A 60 -1.66 14.17 0.58
N GLU A 61 -1.34 12.90 0.79
CA GLU A 61 0.03 12.40 0.95
C GLU A 61 0.24 11.10 0.16
N ALA A 62 1.46 10.83 -0.29
CA ALA A 62 1.83 9.57 -0.95
C ALA A 62 2.00 8.44 0.10
N SER A 63 0.94 8.15 0.83
CA SER A 63 0.92 7.10 1.85
C SER A 63 0.82 5.73 1.21
N VAL A 64 1.77 4.83 1.55
CA VAL A 64 1.76 3.42 1.10
C VAL A 64 0.43 2.77 1.49
N MET A 65 0.10 2.75 2.78
CA MET A 65 -1.07 2.03 3.27
C MET A 65 -2.40 2.66 2.83
N ALA A 66 -2.48 3.98 2.67
CA ALA A 66 -3.67 4.63 2.14
C ALA A 66 -3.87 4.28 0.66
N THR A 67 -2.79 4.24 -0.13
CA THR A 67 -2.82 3.78 -1.53
C THR A 67 -3.29 2.33 -1.60
N GLU A 68 -2.74 1.45 -0.79
CA GLU A 68 -3.13 0.03 -0.74
C GLU A 68 -4.62 -0.15 -0.38
N ASN A 69 -5.12 0.58 0.61
CA ASN A 69 -6.53 0.55 0.97
C ASN A 69 -7.43 1.07 -0.16
N ALA A 70 -7.04 2.16 -0.82
CA ALA A 70 -7.77 2.72 -1.96
C ALA A 70 -7.80 1.73 -3.13
N VAL A 71 -6.65 1.11 -3.47
CA VAL A 71 -6.55 0.08 -4.52
C VAL A 71 -7.45 -1.11 -4.20
N MET A 72 -7.34 -1.70 -3.00
CA MET A 72 -8.17 -2.85 -2.59
C MET A 72 -9.66 -2.55 -2.59
N ALA A 73 -10.05 -1.31 -2.33
CA ALA A 73 -11.44 -0.89 -2.41
C ALA A 73 -11.90 -0.67 -3.87
N ALA A 74 -11.03 -0.10 -4.70
CA ALA A 74 -11.33 0.27 -6.08
C ALA A 74 -11.44 -0.95 -7.01
N VAL A 75 -10.68 -2.03 -6.78
CA VAL A 75 -10.67 -3.20 -7.69
C VAL A 75 -12.04 -3.88 -7.84
N THR A 76 -12.95 -3.70 -6.89
CA THR A 76 -14.34 -4.20 -6.99
C THR A 76 -15.38 -3.08 -6.94
N ALA A 77 -14.98 -1.82 -7.06
CA ALA A 77 -15.89 -0.69 -7.21
C ALA A 77 -16.50 -0.67 -8.62
N GLN A 78 -17.71 -0.17 -8.76
CA GLN A 78 -18.37 -0.08 -10.06
C GLN A 78 -17.74 1.04 -10.91
N GLY A 79 -17.18 0.72 -12.06
CA GLY A 79 -16.59 1.67 -13.00
C GLY A 79 -15.11 1.96 -12.72
N LYS A 80 -14.61 3.06 -13.26
CA LYS A 80 -13.20 3.42 -13.30
C LYS A 80 -12.79 4.31 -12.14
N THR A 81 -11.67 3.98 -11.49
CA THR A 81 -11.04 4.79 -10.45
C THR A 81 -9.66 5.25 -10.91
N ASN A 82 -9.38 6.53 -10.76
CA ASN A 82 -8.05 7.09 -10.93
C ASN A 82 -7.54 7.55 -9.56
N ILE A 83 -6.39 7.03 -9.13
CA ILE A 83 -5.75 7.42 -7.87
C ILE A 83 -4.51 8.25 -8.20
N TYR A 84 -4.55 9.53 -7.89
CA TYR A 84 -3.46 10.49 -8.06
C TYR A 84 -2.66 10.63 -6.77
N ASN A 85 -1.39 10.93 -6.89
CA ASN A 85 -0.42 10.98 -5.81
C ASN A 85 -0.34 9.64 -5.04
N ALA A 86 -0.53 8.53 -5.77
CA ALA A 86 -0.37 7.20 -5.23
C ALA A 86 1.08 6.94 -4.84
N ALA A 87 1.29 6.23 -3.74
CA ALA A 87 2.58 5.67 -3.40
C ALA A 87 3.00 4.63 -4.44
N CYS A 88 4.28 4.55 -4.78
CA CYS A 88 4.81 3.67 -5.83
C CYS A 88 5.93 2.74 -5.34
N GLU A 89 6.09 2.60 -4.03
CA GLU A 89 7.05 1.71 -3.41
C GLU A 89 6.80 0.24 -3.78
N PRO A 90 7.81 -0.62 -3.67
CA PRO A 90 7.71 -2.05 -4.02
C PRO A 90 6.54 -2.77 -3.36
N HIS A 91 6.15 -2.40 -2.14
CA HIS A 91 5.00 -2.97 -1.43
C HIS A 91 3.68 -2.75 -2.19
N VAL A 92 3.44 -1.51 -2.64
CA VAL A 92 2.24 -1.15 -3.43
C VAL A 92 2.25 -1.87 -4.78
N GLN A 93 3.43 -1.92 -5.45
CA GLN A 93 3.57 -2.64 -6.71
C GLN A 93 3.27 -4.12 -6.53
N GLY A 94 3.80 -4.76 -5.46
CA GLY A 94 3.56 -6.15 -5.12
C GLY A 94 2.07 -6.45 -4.91
N LEU A 95 1.37 -5.61 -4.14
CA LEU A 95 -0.08 -5.73 -3.96
C LEU A 95 -0.83 -5.60 -5.30
N CYS A 96 -0.48 -4.62 -6.13
CA CYS A 96 -1.13 -4.44 -7.43
C CYS A 96 -0.90 -5.65 -8.36
N HIS A 97 0.31 -6.20 -8.40
CA HIS A 97 0.61 -7.41 -9.17
C HIS A 97 -0.15 -8.63 -8.66
N PHE A 98 -0.24 -8.80 -7.34
CA PHE A 98 -1.06 -9.83 -6.73
C PHE A 98 -2.54 -9.69 -7.14
N LEU A 99 -3.11 -8.50 -7.02
CA LEU A 99 -4.50 -8.26 -7.41
C LEU A 99 -4.74 -8.49 -8.91
N LYS A 100 -3.79 -8.11 -9.78
CA LYS A 100 -3.86 -8.42 -11.22
C LYS A 100 -3.86 -9.92 -11.48
N LEU A 101 -3.04 -10.68 -10.77
CA LEU A 101 -3.04 -12.15 -10.86
C LEU A 101 -4.42 -12.73 -10.47
N LEU A 102 -5.10 -12.11 -9.53
CA LEU A 102 -6.46 -12.50 -9.13
C LEU A 102 -7.55 -12.00 -10.09
N GLY A 103 -7.21 -11.27 -11.15
CA GLY A 103 -8.13 -10.79 -12.19
C GLY A 103 -8.50 -9.31 -12.10
N ALA A 104 -7.84 -8.51 -11.24
CA ALA A 104 -8.04 -7.06 -11.22
C ALA A 104 -7.44 -6.40 -12.47
N ASN A 105 -8.09 -5.32 -12.92
CA ASN A 105 -7.60 -4.50 -14.01
C ASN A 105 -6.97 -3.21 -13.46
N ILE A 106 -5.62 -3.16 -13.41
CA ILE A 106 -4.84 -2.07 -12.83
C ILE A 106 -3.75 -1.67 -13.81
N GLU A 107 -3.66 -0.38 -14.10
CA GLU A 107 -2.62 0.25 -14.91
C GLU A 107 -1.83 1.27 -14.09
N GLY A 108 -0.63 1.66 -14.55
CA GLY A 108 0.20 2.65 -13.90
C GLY A 108 1.00 2.14 -12.69
N ILE A 109 1.13 0.84 -12.50
CA ILE A 109 1.89 0.24 -11.39
C ILE A 109 3.34 0.74 -11.40
N GLY A 110 3.81 1.23 -10.26
CA GLY A 110 5.14 1.83 -10.12
C GLY A 110 5.18 3.32 -10.46
N SER A 111 4.04 3.93 -10.71
CA SER A 111 3.90 5.39 -10.88
C SER A 111 2.98 5.99 -9.82
N ASN A 112 2.94 7.32 -9.76
CA ASN A 112 2.07 8.04 -8.83
C ASN A 112 0.62 8.22 -9.33
N LEU A 113 0.28 7.59 -10.46
CA LEU A 113 -1.07 7.52 -11.01
C LEU A 113 -1.45 6.07 -11.27
N LEU A 114 -2.40 5.58 -10.49
CA LEU A 114 -3.00 4.27 -10.71
C LEU A 114 -4.38 4.42 -11.34
N VAL A 115 -4.64 3.62 -12.37
CA VAL A 115 -5.92 3.55 -13.06
C VAL A 115 -6.48 2.15 -12.88
N ILE A 116 -7.67 2.07 -12.31
CA ILE A 116 -8.30 0.80 -11.91
C ILE A 116 -9.68 0.72 -12.53
N GLU A 117 -9.93 -0.29 -13.34
CA GLU A 117 -11.27 -0.63 -13.79
C GLU A 117 -11.83 -1.71 -12.88
N GLY A 118 -12.94 -1.41 -12.21
CA GLY A 118 -13.52 -2.32 -11.24
C GLY A 118 -14.08 -3.58 -11.89
N VAL A 119 -13.88 -4.72 -11.24
CA VAL A 119 -14.34 -6.03 -11.69
C VAL A 119 -15.43 -6.58 -10.76
N SER A 120 -16.28 -7.46 -11.26
CA SER A 120 -17.37 -8.06 -10.49
C SER A 120 -16.92 -9.01 -9.38
N GLY A 121 -15.68 -9.50 -9.46
CA GLY A 121 -15.09 -10.40 -8.48
C GLY A 121 -13.65 -10.74 -8.84
N LEU A 122 -12.91 -11.21 -7.86
CA LEU A 122 -11.55 -11.71 -8.00
C LEU A 122 -11.55 -13.24 -7.90
N SER A 123 -10.63 -13.88 -8.63
CA SER A 123 -10.39 -15.33 -8.56
C SER A 123 -9.37 -15.65 -7.45
N GLY A 124 -9.08 -16.94 -7.25
CA GLY A 124 -7.93 -17.39 -6.49
C GLY A 124 -6.67 -17.47 -7.35
N GLY A 125 -5.50 -17.59 -6.70
CA GLY A 125 -4.24 -17.75 -7.40
C GLY A 125 -3.08 -17.98 -6.43
N GLU A 126 -1.92 -18.37 -6.98
CA GLU A 126 -0.67 -18.48 -6.22
C GLU A 126 0.20 -17.26 -6.51
N TYR A 127 0.76 -16.68 -5.47
CA TYR A 127 1.64 -15.52 -5.58
C TYR A 127 2.78 -15.63 -4.59
N THR A 128 4.00 -15.41 -5.06
CA THR A 128 5.18 -15.33 -4.19
C THR A 128 5.38 -13.88 -3.78
N ILE A 129 5.29 -13.62 -2.49
CA ILE A 129 5.53 -12.28 -1.93
C ILE A 129 6.99 -11.89 -2.20
N GLN A 130 7.18 -10.65 -2.63
CA GLN A 130 8.50 -10.10 -2.92
C GLN A 130 9.30 -9.86 -1.63
N PRO A 131 10.66 -9.87 -1.71
CA PRO A 131 11.49 -9.49 -0.57
C PRO A 131 11.16 -8.08 -0.07
N ASP A 132 11.20 -7.90 1.24
CA ASP A 132 11.04 -6.59 1.85
C ASP A 132 12.34 -5.79 1.70
N HIS A 133 12.33 -4.78 0.84
CA HIS A 133 13.48 -3.92 0.58
C HIS A 133 13.91 -3.12 1.81
N THR A 134 12.99 -2.82 2.74
CA THR A 134 13.26 -2.12 3.99
C THR A 134 14.02 -3.01 4.96
N GLU A 135 13.60 -4.28 5.08
CA GLU A 135 14.27 -5.28 5.89
C GLU A 135 15.69 -5.56 5.36
N VAL A 136 15.84 -5.69 4.05
CA VAL A 136 17.15 -5.85 3.41
C VAL A 136 18.07 -4.66 3.75
N GLY A 137 17.56 -3.43 3.64
CA GLY A 137 18.30 -2.22 4.03
C GLY A 137 18.71 -2.24 5.50
N SER A 138 17.85 -2.72 6.39
CA SER A 138 18.16 -2.86 7.82
C SER A 138 19.29 -3.87 8.08
N PHE A 139 19.31 -4.99 7.37
CA PHE A 139 20.39 -5.98 7.48
C PHE A 139 21.73 -5.47 6.91
N ILE A 140 21.69 -4.69 5.82
CA ILE A 140 22.89 -4.00 5.32
C ILE A 140 23.45 -3.06 6.41
N GLY A 141 22.56 -2.26 7.03
CA GLY A 141 22.95 -1.38 8.13
C GLY A 141 23.52 -2.15 9.33
N LEU A 142 22.92 -3.28 9.69
CA LEU A 142 23.44 -4.14 10.76
C LEU A 142 24.86 -4.62 10.47
N ALA A 143 25.12 -5.12 9.26
CA ALA A 143 26.46 -5.56 8.86
C ALA A 143 27.47 -4.41 8.92
N ALA A 144 27.08 -3.23 8.43
CA ALA A 144 27.95 -2.04 8.43
C ALA A 144 28.34 -1.61 9.85
N VAL A 145 27.38 -1.50 10.79
CA VAL A 145 27.67 -1.03 12.15
C VAL A 145 28.39 -2.05 13.02
N THR A 146 28.27 -3.35 12.68
CA THR A 146 28.99 -4.42 13.38
C THR A 146 30.34 -4.77 12.75
N GLY A 147 30.68 -4.15 11.61
CA GLY A 147 31.89 -4.47 10.87
C GLY A 147 31.94 -5.90 10.36
N SER A 148 30.78 -6.48 10.04
CA SER A 148 30.66 -7.87 9.63
C SER A 148 30.39 -7.99 8.13
N GLU A 149 30.66 -9.18 7.59
CA GLU A 149 30.28 -9.58 6.24
C GLU A 149 28.93 -10.31 6.30
N LEU A 150 27.98 -9.90 5.42
CA LEU A 150 26.66 -10.49 5.35
C LEU A 150 26.28 -10.78 3.89
N ARG A 151 25.80 -11.97 3.62
CA ARG A 151 25.25 -12.36 2.32
C ARG A 151 23.74 -12.50 2.40
N ILE A 152 23.02 -11.64 1.69
CA ILE A 152 21.54 -11.68 1.61
C ILE A 152 21.14 -12.30 0.28
N ARG A 153 20.43 -13.44 0.32
CA ARG A 153 19.91 -14.10 -0.87
C ARG A 153 18.50 -13.61 -1.20
N ASN A 154 18.18 -13.58 -2.49
CA ASN A 154 16.87 -13.14 -2.98
C ASN A 154 16.49 -11.74 -2.48
N ALA A 155 17.45 -10.82 -2.44
CA ALA A 155 17.31 -9.49 -1.86
C ALA A 155 16.41 -8.53 -2.67
N GLY A 156 15.94 -8.90 -3.86
CA GLY A 156 15.17 -7.99 -4.71
C GLY A 156 15.98 -6.77 -5.16
N VAL A 157 17.18 -6.99 -5.66
CA VAL A 157 18.20 -5.97 -5.98
C VAL A 157 17.66 -4.80 -6.79
N GLN A 158 16.71 -5.06 -7.71
CA GLN A 158 16.07 -4.02 -8.54
C GLN A 158 15.37 -2.94 -7.70
N TYR A 159 15.01 -3.20 -6.46
CA TYR A 159 14.36 -2.27 -5.54
C TYR A 159 15.34 -1.57 -4.58
N LEU A 160 16.63 -1.94 -4.61
CA LEU A 160 17.64 -1.47 -3.65
C LEU A 160 18.49 -0.32 -4.14
N ARG A 161 18.23 0.24 -5.33
CA ARG A 161 19.10 1.29 -5.92
C ARG A 161 19.34 2.49 -5.00
N MET A 162 18.28 3.00 -4.36
CA MET A 162 18.42 4.11 -3.42
C MET A 162 19.13 3.70 -2.14
N THR A 163 18.84 2.50 -1.63
CA THR A 163 19.54 1.92 -0.47
C THR A 163 21.02 1.80 -0.76
N GLN A 164 21.41 1.22 -1.90
CA GLN A 164 22.81 1.09 -2.32
C GLN A 164 23.50 2.46 -2.42
N LEU A 165 22.88 3.42 -3.11
CA LEU A 165 23.42 4.77 -3.25
C LEU A 165 23.67 5.45 -1.89
N MET A 166 22.75 5.29 -0.94
CA MET A 166 22.90 5.91 0.38
C MET A 166 24.00 5.25 1.19
N PHE A 167 24.11 3.92 1.18
CA PHE A 167 25.18 3.21 1.86
C PHE A 167 26.55 3.45 1.22
N GLU A 168 26.63 3.55 -0.11
CA GLU A 168 27.85 3.94 -0.83
C GLU A 168 28.35 5.31 -0.38
N LYS A 169 27.45 6.31 -0.25
CA LYS A 169 27.80 7.64 0.30
C LYS A 169 28.31 7.60 1.73
N LEU A 170 27.92 6.59 2.49
CA LEU A 170 28.42 6.36 3.86
C LEU A 170 29.71 5.54 3.89
N GLY A 171 30.26 5.16 2.73
CA GLY A 171 31.49 4.37 2.63
C GLY A 171 31.28 2.87 2.87
N VAL A 172 30.06 2.37 2.78
CA VAL A 172 29.75 0.94 2.90
C VAL A 172 29.83 0.29 1.52
N GLU A 173 30.71 -0.71 1.38
CA GLU A 173 30.85 -1.48 0.13
C GLU A 173 29.74 -2.53 0.04
N ILE A 174 28.97 -2.51 -1.07
CA ILE A 174 27.93 -3.48 -1.38
C ILE A 174 28.25 -4.10 -2.73
N GLN A 175 28.41 -5.42 -2.75
CA GLN A 175 28.57 -6.20 -3.98
C GLN A 175 27.23 -6.87 -4.35
N VAL A 176 26.86 -6.81 -5.63
CA VAL A 176 25.58 -7.36 -6.14
C VAL A 176 25.86 -8.42 -7.21
#